data_9d6607a5bb7543601210d8a9be3ca15f
#
_entry.id   9d6607a5bb7543601210d8a9be3ca15f
#
_cell.length_a   1.000
_cell.length_b   1.000
_cell.length_c   1.000
_cell.angle_alpha   90.00
_cell.angle_beta   90.00
_cell.angle_gamma   90.00
#
_symmetry.space_group_name_H-M   'P 1'
#
loop_
_entity.id
_entity.type
_entity.pdbx_description
1 polymer ?
#
loop_
_entity_poly.entity_id
_entity_poly.type
_entity_poly.pdbx_seq_one_letter_code
_entity_poly.pdbx_strand_id
1 'polypeptide(L)'
;MKEIKIKEINLSNNSPMTIIAGLNVLEDEDMALDVAEKLKEITTKHNIPFVFKASFDKANRSSIDSYRGPGLEAGKKIFESIKKNISVPIITDIHEEGQIEEISQVVDILQIPAFLCRQTDLISAACKTELPLNIKKGQFLSPYQMKNIIEKCNSFGNDNIILCERGSSFGYDNLIVDFLGISEQKTFNYPIILDVTHSLQLPGGQGNSAGGRSHQAEDLARAAIALKISGLFIEVHPNPDKALCDGPSATKLEDFEDMITKIKKIDDLVKSEKF
;
A
#
# COMPACT_ATOMS: atom_id res chain seq x y z
N MET A 1 5.71 21.01 -1.90
CA MET A 1 5.33 19.57 -1.89
C MET A 1 6.12 18.91 -0.76
N LYS A 2 5.44 18.25 0.15
CA LYS A 2 6.09 17.57 1.28
C LYS A 2 6.85 16.33 0.81
N GLU A 3 7.97 16.07 1.44
CA GLU A 3 8.80 14.88 1.26
C GLU A 3 8.80 14.08 2.55
N ILE A 4 8.54 12.79 2.46
CA ILE A 4 8.57 11.85 3.58
C ILE A 4 9.80 10.97 3.44
N LYS A 5 10.65 10.98 4.45
CA LYS A 5 11.86 10.17 4.47
C LYS A 5 11.58 8.80 5.06
N ILE A 6 11.91 7.74 4.31
CA ILE A 6 11.82 6.34 4.72
C ILE A 6 13.20 5.74 4.50
N LYS A 7 14.04 5.71 5.53
CA LYS A 7 15.47 5.37 5.41
C LYS A 7 16.14 6.17 4.31
N GLU A 8 16.58 5.51 3.23
CA GLU A 8 17.25 6.16 2.09
C GLU A 8 16.26 6.62 1.00
N ILE A 9 14.97 6.36 1.16
CA ILE A 9 13.94 6.75 0.20
C ILE A 9 13.36 8.11 0.57
N ASN A 10 13.36 9.03 -0.39
CA ASN A 10 12.69 10.32 -0.30
C ASN A 10 11.38 10.25 -1.11
N LEU A 11 10.26 10.03 -0.42
CA LEU A 11 8.95 9.87 -1.04
C LEU A 11 8.27 11.23 -1.21
N SER A 12 8.06 11.65 -2.45
CA SER A 12 7.26 12.83 -2.81
C SER A 12 6.67 12.71 -4.21
N ASN A 13 5.68 13.55 -4.56
CA ASN A 13 5.11 13.52 -5.91
C ASN A 13 6.10 14.05 -7.00
N ASN A 14 7.23 14.60 -6.59
CA ASN A 14 8.27 15.08 -7.51
C ASN A 14 9.50 14.15 -7.59
N SER A 15 9.66 13.26 -6.63
CA SER A 15 10.73 12.25 -6.61
C SER A 15 10.40 11.08 -7.56
N PRO A 16 11.39 10.27 -8.01
CA PRO A 16 11.11 9.04 -8.72
C PRO A 16 10.06 8.20 -8.01
N MET A 17 9.20 7.52 -8.78
CA MET A 17 8.14 6.71 -8.18
C MET A 17 8.71 5.68 -7.22
N THR A 18 8.07 5.54 -6.07
CA THR A 18 8.34 4.47 -5.12
C THR A 18 7.34 3.34 -5.33
N ILE A 19 7.82 2.12 -5.35
CA ILE A 19 6.96 0.93 -5.36
C ILE A 19 6.85 0.37 -3.95
N ILE A 20 5.63 0.32 -3.43
CA ILE A 20 5.26 -0.43 -2.24
C ILE A 20 4.66 -1.74 -2.74
N ALA A 21 5.37 -2.85 -2.61
CA ALA A 21 4.88 -4.13 -3.12
C ALA A 21 5.24 -5.31 -2.21
N GLY A 22 4.47 -6.38 -2.32
CA GLY A 22 4.67 -7.61 -1.56
C GLY A 22 3.40 -8.43 -1.44
N LEU A 23 3.33 -9.27 -0.41
CA LEU A 23 2.20 -10.16 -0.19
C LEU A 23 0.98 -9.42 0.38
N ASN A 24 -0.19 -9.87 0.02
CA ASN A 24 -1.42 -9.41 0.64
C ASN A 24 -1.39 -9.72 2.15
N VAL A 25 -1.11 -10.97 2.49
CA VAL A 25 -0.96 -11.49 3.85
C VAL A 25 0.28 -12.40 3.91
N LEU A 26 0.94 -12.45 5.06
CA LEU A 26 1.98 -13.44 5.32
C LEU A 26 1.35 -14.84 5.37
N GLU A 27 1.83 -15.74 4.52
CA GLU A 27 1.39 -17.14 4.47
C GLU A 27 2.41 -18.04 5.16
N ASP A 28 3.68 -17.91 4.78
CA ASP A 28 4.83 -18.53 5.43
C ASP A 28 6.10 -17.67 5.27
N GLU A 29 7.15 -17.97 6.04
CA GLU A 29 8.39 -17.19 6.07
C GLU A 29 9.19 -17.34 4.77
N ASP A 30 9.31 -18.55 4.23
CA ASP A 30 10.12 -18.82 3.03
C ASP A 30 9.54 -18.08 1.83
N MET A 31 8.23 -18.14 1.61
CA MET A 31 7.57 -17.37 0.56
C MET A 31 7.77 -15.87 0.75
N ALA A 32 7.69 -15.38 1.98
CA ALA A 32 7.86 -13.95 2.25
C ALA A 32 9.28 -13.47 1.92
N LEU A 33 10.30 -14.26 2.25
CA LEU A 33 11.70 -13.99 1.90
C LEU A 33 11.91 -14.04 0.39
N ASP A 34 11.46 -15.10 -0.29
CA ASP A 34 11.62 -15.27 -1.74
C ASP A 34 10.97 -14.12 -2.52
N VAL A 35 9.75 -13.72 -2.13
CA VAL A 35 9.05 -12.61 -2.79
C VAL A 35 9.75 -11.28 -2.50
N ALA A 36 10.18 -11.02 -1.27
CA ALA A 36 10.88 -9.79 -0.91
C ALA A 36 12.21 -9.66 -1.67
N GLU A 37 12.99 -10.74 -1.75
CA GLU A 37 14.25 -10.78 -2.48
C GLU A 37 14.03 -10.52 -3.97
N LYS A 38 13.09 -11.22 -4.58
CA LYS A 38 12.77 -11.07 -6.01
C LYS A 38 12.31 -9.66 -6.35
N LEU A 39 11.42 -9.08 -5.56
CA LEU A 39 10.95 -7.71 -5.76
C LEU A 39 12.10 -6.69 -5.58
N LYS A 40 12.99 -6.91 -4.61
CA LYS A 40 14.20 -6.09 -4.42
C LYS A 40 15.14 -6.18 -5.64
N GLU A 41 15.41 -7.38 -6.14
CA GLU A 41 16.22 -7.57 -7.34
C GLU A 41 15.68 -6.79 -8.53
N ILE A 42 14.38 -6.97 -8.82
CA ILE A 42 13.70 -6.32 -9.95
C ILE A 42 13.75 -4.79 -9.80
N THR A 43 13.38 -4.27 -8.64
CA THR A 43 13.33 -2.81 -8.42
C THR A 43 14.71 -2.18 -8.43
N THR A 44 15.72 -2.85 -7.88
CA THR A 44 17.14 -2.41 -7.93
C THR A 44 17.66 -2.36 -9.35
N LYS A 45 17.39 -3.39 -10.17
CA LYS A 45 17.77 -3.44 -11.59
C LYS A 45 17.26 -2.23 -12.38
N HIS A 46 16.09 -1.73 -12.03
CA HIS A 46 15.45 -0.59 -12.70
C HIS A 46 15.61 0.73 -11.96
N ASN A 47 16.43 0.80 -10.90
CA ASN A 47 16.62 2.00 -10.07
C ASN A 47 15.30 2.58 -9.54
N ILE A 48 14.40 1.72 -9.05
CA ILE A 48 13.11 2.09 -8.46
C ILE A 48 13.20 1.95 -6.94
N PRO A 49 12.93 3.01 -6.15
CA PRO A 49 12.80 2.90 -4.70
C PRO A 49 11.72 1.89 -4.31
N PHE A 50 12.03 1.02 -3.35
CA PHE A 50 11.18 -0.11 -2.99
C PHE A 50 10.95 -0.21 -1.49
N VAL A 51 9.69 -0.51 -1.12
CA VAL A 51 9.26 -0.84 0.24
C VAL A 51 8.51 -2.17 0.17
N PHE A 52 8.93 -3.14 0.97
CA PHE A 52 8.23 -4.42 1.07
C PHE A 52 6.97 -4.31 1.91
N LYS A 53 5.86 -4.84 1.41
CA LYS A 53 4.57 -4.85 2.10
C LYS A 53 4.09 -6.27 2.37
N ALA A 54 3.66 -6.52 3.59
CA ALA A 54 2.81 -7.68 3.91
C ALA A 54 1.94 -7.36 5.13
N SER A 55 0.83 -8.10 5.30
CA SER A 55 -0.01 -8.01 6.50
C SER A 55 0.22 -9.23 7.38
N PHE A 56 0.35 -9.03 8.67
CA PHE A 56 0.41 -10.13 9.65
C PHE A 56 -0.99 -10.63 10.05
N ASP A 57 -2.01 -9.82 9.81
CA ASP A 57 -3.43 -10.16 10.04
C ASP A 57 -4.31 -9.47 9.00
N LYS A 58 -5.38 -10.11 8.61
CA LYS A 58 -6.49 -9.58 7.80
C LYS A 58 -7.76 -9.54 8.65
N ALA A 59 -7.83 -8.55 9.54
CA ALA A 59 -8.90 -8.43 10.53
C ALA A 59 -10.29 -8.19 9.94
N ASN A 60 -10.39 -7.80 8.67
CA ASN A 60 -11.63 -7.40 7.97
C ASN A 60 -12.16 -8.44 6.97
N ARG A 61 -11.79 -9.73 7.12
CA ARG A 61 -12.30 -10.79 6.23
C ARG A 61 -13.83 -10.89 6.30
N SER A 62 -14.45 -11.15 5.14
CA SER A 62 -15.92 -11.30 5.04
C SER A 62 -16.43 -12.57 5.72
N SER A 63 -15.69 -13.69 5.62
CA SER A 63 -16.03 -14.94 6.28
C SER A 63 -15.16 -15.15 7.52
N ILE A 64 -15.77 -15.68 8.58
CA ILE A 64 -15.06 -16.04 9.81
C ILE A 64 -14.05 -17.17 9.59
N ASP A 65 -14.28 -18.02 8.61
CA ASP A 65 -13.45 -19.17 8.28
C ASP A 65 -12.27 -18.80 7.34
N SER A 66 -12.20 -17.54 6.88
CA SER A 66 -11.12 -17.10 5.98
C SER A 66 -9.79 -17.02 6.71
N TYR A 67 -8.71 -17.36 6.00
CA TYR A 67 -7.36 -17.20 6.51
C TYR A 67 -7.08 -15.72 6.84
N ARG A 68 -6.60 -15.46 8.04
CA ARG A 68 -6.32 -14.11 8.53
C ARG A 68 -4.84 -13.74 8.53
N GLY A 69 -3.96 -14.70 8.53
CA GLY A 69 -2.52 -14.51 8.68
C GLY A 69 -1.94 -15.21 9.91
N PRO A 70 -0.62 -15.10 10.12
CA PRO A 70 0.06 -15.77 11.24
C PRO A 70 -0.14 -15.08 12.59
N GLY A 71 -0.72 -13.87 12.60
CA GLY A 71 -0.85 -13.05 13.80
C GLY A 71 0.41 -12.22 14.11
N LEU A 72 0.30 -11.35 15.11
CA LEU A 72 1.31 -10.34 15.43
C LEU A 72 2.68 -10.95 15.75
N GLU A 73 2.75 -11.92 16.67
CA GLU A 73 4.02 -12.48 17.13
C GLU A 73 4.82 -13.19 16.04
N ALA A 74 4.13 -14.02 15.24
CA ALA A 74 4.78 -14.72 14.13
C ALA A 74 5.12 -13.74 12.99
N GLY A 75 4.23 -12.78 12.72
CA GLY A 75 4.46 -11.74 11.72
C GLY A 75 5.69 -10.88 12.03
N LYS A 76 5.89 -10.48 13.29
CA LYS A 76 7.10 -9.76 13.73
C LYS A 76 8.38 -10.53 13.38
N LYS A 77 8.43 -11.81 13.73
CA LYS A 77 9.61 -12.66 13.45
C LYS A 77 9.92 -12.74 11.95
N ILE A 78 8.89 -12.86 11.12
CA ILE A 78 9.05 -12.86 9.67
C ILE A 78 9.58 -11.50 9.18
N PHE A 79 9.06 -10.38 9.68
CA PHE A 79 9.57 -9.05 9.32
C PHE A 79 11.02 -8.84 9.79
N GLU A 80 11.39 -9.30 10.98
CA GLU A 80 12.77 -9.28 11.47
C GLU A 80 13.70 -10.10 10.55
N SER A 81 13.24 -11.27 10.11
CA SER A 81 13.97 -12.12 9.15
C SER A 81 14.18 -11.41 7.81
N ILE A 82 13.14 -10.77 7.27
CA ILE A 82 13.23 -9.98 6.02
C ILE A 82 14.21 -8.82 6.19
N LYS A 83 14.14 -8.06 7.28
CA LYS A 83 15.09 -6.96 7.54
C LYS A 83 16.54 -7.46 7.62
N LYS A 84 16.76 -8.58 8.30
CA LYS A 84 18.11 -9.15 8.48
C LYS A 84 18.69 -9.68 7.17
N ASN A 85 17.89 -10.39 6.37
CA ASN A 85 18.38 -11.12 5.20
C ASN A 85 18.29 -10.29 3.92
N ILE A 86 17.23 -9.50 3.75
CA ILE A 86 16.95 -8.76 2.52
C ILE A 86 17.30 -7.27 2.64
N SER A 87 17.24 -6.69 3.85
CA SER A 87 17.56 -5.28 4.12
C SER A 87 16.73 -4.28 3.29
N VAL A 88 15.41 -4.42 3.31
CA VAL A 88 14.46 -3.48 2.69
C VAL A 88 13.60 -2.79 3.76
N PRO A 89 13.11 -1.56 3.52
CA PRO A 89 12.07 -0.97 4.35
C PRO A 89 10.79 -1.79 4.30
N ILE A 90 10.06 -1.84 5.41
CA ILE A 90 8.84 -2.65 5.57
C ILE A 90 7.65 -1.76 5.94
N ILE A 91 6.51 -2.05 5.33
CA ILE A 91 5.19 -1.52 5.70
C ILE A 91 4.24 -2.66 6.06
N THR A 92 3.48 -2.49 7.14
CA THR A 92 2.36 -3.38 7.49
C THR A 92 1.17 -2.59 8.01
N ASP A 93 -0.02 -3.15 7.89
CA ASP A 93 -1.25 -2.57 8.42
C ASP A 93 -1.46 -2.93 9.90
N ILE A 94 -2.06 -1.98 10.63
CA ILE A 94 -2.44 -2.10 12.03
C ILE A 94 -3.96 -2.04 12.15
N HIS A 95 -4.53 -2.78 13.12
CA HIS A 95 -5.98 -2.91 13.26
C HIS A 95 -6.47 -2.47 14.65
N GLU A 96 -5.60 -2.55 15.65
CA GLU A 96 -5.89 -2.26 17.06
C GLU A 96 -4.72 -1.49 17.68
N GLU A 97 -5.02 -0.65 18.67
CA GLU A 97 -4.00 0.16 19.38
C GLU A 97 -2.94 -0.72 20.05
N GLY A 98 -3.35 -1.87 20.61
CA GLY A 98 -2.45 -2.78 21.31
C GLY A 98 -1.36 -3.43 20.43
N GLN A 99 -1.51 -3.40 19.09
CA GLN A 99 -0.52 -3.95 18.16
C GLN A 99 0.64 -2.98 17.88
N ILE A 100 0.41 -1.68 18.10
CA ILE A 100 1.25 -0.61 17.55
C ILE A 100 2.64 -0.59 18.18
N GLU A 101 2.72 -0.67 19.52
CA GLU A 101 3.99 -0.61 20.23
C GLU A 101 4.97 -1.67 19.78
N GLU A 102 4.48 -2.90 19.61
CA GLU A 102 5.31 -4.02 19.20
C GLU A 102 5.69 -3.99 17.73
N ILE A 103 4.72 -3.73 16.84
CA ILE A 103 4.97 -3.80 15.41
C ILE A 103 5.83 -2.63 14.92
N SER A 104 5.74 -1.46 15.55
CA SER A 104 6.54 -0.28 15.21
C SER A 104 8.04 -0.47 15.41
N GLN A 105 8.46 -1.45 16.21
CA GLN A 105 9.87 -1.78 16.42
C GLN A 105 10.49 -2.50 15.21
N VAL A 106 9.66 -3.15 14.39
CA VAL A 106 10.13 -4.00 13.29
C VAL A 106 9.77 -3.48 11.90
N VAL A 107 8.90 -2.48 11.78
CA VAL A 107 8.53 -1.89 10.48
C VAL A 107 9.02 -0.45 10.34
N ASP A 108 8.95 0.09 9.15
CA ASP A 108 9.42 1.45 8.85
C ASP A 108 8.26 2.39 8.49
N ILE A 109 7.09 1.83 8.19
CA ILE A 109 5.86 2.56 7.89
C ILE A 109 4.69 1.79 8.53
N LEU A 110 3.79 2.49 9.17
CA LEU A 110 2.50 1.94 9.62
C LEU A 110 1.42 2.26 8.60
N GLN A 111 0.60 1.27 8.24
CA GLN A 111 -0.55 1.49 7.38
C GLN A 111 -1.84 1.50 8.17
N ILE A 112 -2.64 2.55 7.98
CA ILE A 112 -4.02 2.62 8.47
C ILE A 112 -4.94 2.06 7.38
N PRO A 113 -5.66 0.96 7.63
CA PRO A 113 -6.61 0.38 6.68
C PRO A 113 -7.74 1.33 6.30
N ALA A 114 -8.30 1.16 5.11
CA ALA A 114 -9.35 2.03 4.59
C ALA A 114 -10.59 2.11 5.49
N PHE A 115 -11.05 0.99 6.04
CA PHE A 115 -12.20 0.95 6.95
C PHE A 115 -11.93 1.67 8.28
N LEU A 116 -10.68 1.76 8.69
CA LEU A 116 -10.26 2.34 9.97
C LEU A 116 -9.69 3.76 9.83
N CYS A 117 -9.68 4.34 8.63
CA CYS A 117 -9.03 5.62 8.35
C CYS A 117 -9.60 6.82 9.13
N ARG A 118 -10.77 6.68 9.76
CA ARG A 118 -11.39 7.72 10.60
C ARG A 118 -11.31 7.45 12.10
N GLN A 119 -10.78 6.29 12.53
CA GLN A 119 -10.73 5.89 13.93
C GLN A 119 -9.71 6.75 14.70
N THR A 120 -10.22 7.66 15.52
CA THR A 120 -9.39 8.70 16.18
C THR A 120 -8.34 8.10 17.09
N ASP A 121 -8.70 7.12 17.90
CA ASP A 121 -7.80 6.53 18.90
C ASP A 121 -6.68 5.73 18.21
N LEU A 122 -7.02 4.93 17.19
CA LEU A 122 -6.03 4.21 16.38
C LEU A 122 -5.04 5.16 15.69
N ILE A 123 -5.54 6.27 15.10
CA ILE A 123 -4.68 7.29 14.48
C ILE A 123 -3.80 7.94 15.51
N SER A 124 -4.36 8.32 16.68
CA SER A 124 -3.62 8.93 17.79
C SER A 124 -2.48 8.02 18.28
N ALA A 125 -2.77 6.73 18.47
CA ALA A 125 -1.77 5.77 18.90
C ALA A 125 -0.66 5.58 17.83
N ALA A 126 -1.04 5.47 16.55
CA ALA A 126 -0.09 5.38 15.45
C ALA A 126 0.80 6.62 15.32
N CYS A 127 0.23 7.82 15.52
CA CYS A 127 0.99 9.08 15.46
C CYS A 127 2.10 9.15 16.52
N LYS A 128 1.88 8.57 17.70
CA LYS A 128 2.86 8.57 18.81
C LYS A 128 4.14 7.80 18.50
N THR A 129 4.14 6.94 17.50
CA THR A 129 5.34 6.20 17.07
C THR A 129 6.31 7.06 16.25
N GLU A 130 5.87 8.22 15.78
CA GLU A 130 6.61 9.12 14.87
C GLU A 130 6.95 8.49 13.50
N LEU A 131 6.59 7.23 13.29
CA LEU A 131 6.77 6.57 11.98
C LEU A 131 5.89 7.22 10.90
N PRO A 132 6.31 7.17 9.63
CA PRO A 132 5.44 7.51 8.51
C PRO A 132 4.15 6.68 8.52
N LEU A 133 3.02 7.34 8.26
CA LEU A 133 1.71 6.72 8.20
C LEU A 133 1.19 6.69 6.77
N ASN A 134 1.02 5.50 6.20
CA ASN A 134 0.32 5.31 4.94
C ASN A 134 -1.18 5.16 5.21
N ILE A 135 -1.96 6.18 4.89
CA ILE A 135 -3.39 6.19 5.21
C ILE A 135 -4.19 5.85 3.96
N LYS A 136 -4.79 4.67 3.96
CA LYS A 136 -5.71 4.23 2.90
C LYS A 136 -7.01 5.04 2.97
N LYS A 137 -7.34 5.73 1.88
CA LYS A 137 -8.62 6.45 1.80
C LYS A 137 -9.78 5.45 1.88
N GLY A 138 -10.72 5.67 2.80
CA GLY A 138 -11.95 4.87 2.85
C GLY A 138 -12.76 5.01 1.57
N GLN A 139 -13.35 3.89 1.09
CA GLN A 139 -14.15 3.87 -0.14
C GLN A 139 -15.38 4.78 -0.07
N PHE A 140 -15.81 5.10 1.14
CA PHE A 140 -16.96 5.96 1.47
C PHE A 140 -16.59 7.44 1.64
N LEU A 141 -15.30 7.79 1.54
CA LEU A 141 -14.82 9.17 1.68
C LEU A 141 -14.72 9.85 0.32
N SER A 142 -15.16 11.11 0.26
CA SER A 142 -14.73 11.99 -0.83
C SER A 142 -13.24 12.32 -0.69
N PRO A 143 -12.55 12.64 -1.78
CA PRO A 143 -11.14 13.02 -1.75
C PRO A 143 -10.86 14.17 -0.76
N TYR A 144 -11.72 15.17 -0.72
CA TYR A 144 -11.62 16.32 0.18
C TYR A 144 -11.62 15.94 1.66
N GLN A 145 -12.36 14.89 2.05
CA GLN A 145 -12.44 14.46 3.45
C GLN A 145 -11.12 13.90 4.01
N MET A 146 -10.14 13.58 3.14
CA MET A 146 -8.80 13.21 3.60
C MET A 146 -8.11 14.35 4.35
N LYS A 147 -8.49 15.60 4.11
CA LYS A 147 -8.01 16.75 4.87
C LYS A 147 -8.26 16.61 6.37
N ASN A 148 -9.45 16.14 6.75
CA ASN A 148 -9.80 15.95 8.16
C ASN A 148 -8.91 14.90 8.85
N ILE A 149 -8.45 13.90 8.11
CA ILE A 149 -7.55 12.86 8.63
C ILE A 149 -6.15 13.43 8.80
N ILE A 150 -5.68 14.21 7.82
CA ILE A 150 -4.42 14.95 7.92
C ILE A 150 -4.43 15.86 9.16
N GLU A 151 -5.51 16.61 9.37
CA GLU A 151 -5.65 17.50 10.53
C GLU A 151 -5.62 16.73 11.85
N LYS A 152 -6.20 15.52 11.91
CA LYS A 152 -6.08 14.64 13.08
C LYS A 152 -4.63 14.25 13.35
N CYS A 153 -3.92 13.76 12.34
CA CYS A 153 -2.52 13.36 12.48
C CYS A 153 -1.65 14.54 12.96
N ASN A 154 -1.83 15.71 12.34
CA ASN A 154 -1.12 16.93 12.72
C ASN A 154 -1.41 17.35 14.16
N SER A 155 -2.66 17.22 14.62
CA SER A 155 -3.04 17.55 16.01
C SER A 155 -2.45 16.57 17.02
N PHE A 156 -2.09 15.35 16.60
CA PHE A 156 -1.35 14.38 17.41
C PHE A 156 0.17 14.44 17.22
N GLY A 157 0.68 15.44 16.49
CA GLY A 157 2.11 15.71 16.35
C GLY A 157 2.82 14.91 15.27
N ASN A 158 2.10 14.14 14.44
CA ASN A 158 2.71 13.40 13.33
C ASN A 158 2.28 13.98 11.98
N ASP A 159 3.26 14.50 11.26
CA ASP A 159 3.10 15.12 9.94
C ASP A 159 3.77 14.27 8.82
N ASN A 160 4.24 13.06 9.15
CA ASN A 160 4.82 12.11 8.20
C ASN A 160 3.71 11.25 7.56
N ILE A 161 2.90 11.86 6.70
CA ILE A 161 1.68 11.26 6.15
C ILE A 161 1.85 10.96 4.67
N ILE A 162 1.45 9.78 4.26
CA ILE A 162 1.32 9.31 2.88
C ILE A 162 -0.17 9.06 2.63
N LEU A 163 -0.73 9.71 1.62
CA LEU A 163 -2.12 9.50 1.23
C LEU A 163 -2.19 8.35 0.22
N CYS A 164 -3.04 7.37 0.49
CA CYS A 164 -3.19 6.22 -0.39
C CYS A 164 -4.61 6.14 -0.96
N GLU A 165 -4.74 6.49 -2.24
CA GLU A 165 -5.99 6.29 -2.99
C GLU A 165 -6.17 4.79 -3.27
N ARG A 166 -7.41 4.29 -3.16
CA ARG A 166 -7.73 2.88 -3.38
C ARG A 166 -9.14 2.64 -3.96
N GLY A 167 -9.67 3.64 -4.58
CA GLY A 167 -11.00 3.62 -5.16
C GLY A 167 -12.10 4.04 -4.18
N SER A 168 -13.22 4.40 -4.75
CA SER A 168 -14.46 4.77 -4.07
C SER A 168 -15.57 3.82 -4.48
N SER A 169 -16.52 3.55 -3.57
CA SER A 169 -17.71 2.75 -3.87
C SER A 169 -18.54 3.42 -4.94
N PHE A 170 -18.91 2.67 -5.97
CA PHE A 170 -19.78 3.11 -7.04
C PHE A 170 -20.91 2.10 -7.24
N GLY A 171 -21.98 2.29 -6.51
CA GLY A 171 -23.01 1.28 -6.32
C GLY A 171 -22.55 0.18 -5.37
N TYR A 172 -23.18 -1.01 -5.49
CA TYR A 172 -22.79 -2.21 -4.74
C TYR A 172 -21.65 -2.93 -5.46
N ASP A 173 -20.78 -3.56 -4.71
CA ASP A 173 -19.75 -4.51 -5.19
C ASP A 173 -18.85 -3.99 -6.33
N ASN A 174 -18.75 -2.67 -6.50
CA ASN A 174 -17.89 -2.06 -7.50
C ASN A 174 -17.12 -0.87 -6.93
N LEU A 175 -15.88 -0.70 -7.40
CA LEU A 175 -15.01 0.41 -7.07
C LEU A 175 -14.55 1.12 -8.34
N ILE A 176 -14.43 2.43 -8.24
CA ILE A 176 -13.83 3.28 -9.28
C ILE A 176 -12.74 4.14 -8.67
N VAL A 177 -11.72 4.49 -9.46
CA VAL A 177 -10.72 5.49 -9.09
C VAL A 177 -11.14 6.84 -9.65
N ASP A 178 -11.30 7.81 -8.76
CA ASP A 178 -11.54 9.20 -9.13
C ASP A 178 -10.22 9.92 -9.37
N PHE A 179 -9.81 10.04 -10.62
CA PHE A 179 -8.57 10.74 -10.99
C PHE A 179 -8.60 12.25 -10.71
N LEU A 180 -9.78 12.89 -10.80
CA LEU A 180 -9.94 14.27 -10.38
C LEU A 180 -9.79 14.40 -8.86
N GLY A 181 -10.25 13.38 -8.12
CA GLY A 181 -10.05 13.29 -6.68
C GLY A 181 -8.59 13.12 -6.27
N ILE A 182 -7.77 12.45 -7.07
CA ILE A 182 -6.30 12.42 -6.86
C ILE A 182 -5.72 13.84 -7.01
N SER A 183 -6.16 14.59 -8.03
CA SER A 183 -5.73 15.97 -8.22
C SER A 183 -6.13 16.87 -7.05
N GLU A 184 -7.33 16.68 -6.50
CA GLU A 184 -7.79 17.36 -5.28
C GLU A 184 -6.87 17.02 -4.10
N GLN A 185 -6.58 15.74 -3.86
CA GLN A 185 -5.70 15.32 -2.76
C GLN A 185 -4.28 15.89 -2.91
N LYS A 186 -3.77 16.13 -4.13
CA LYS A 186 -2.46 16.77 -4.35
C LYS A 186 -2.40 18.19 -3.80
N THR A 187 -3.53 18.90 -3.69
CA THR A 187 -3.59 20.26 -3.13
C THR A 187 -3.22 20.30 -1.64
N PHE A 188 -3.33 19.16 -0.95
CA PHE A 188 -2.91 19.03 0.45
C PHE A 188 -1.40 18.99 0.64
N ASN A 189 -0.63 18.88 -0.45
CA ASN A 189 0.83 18.89 -0.49
C ASN A 189 1.52 17.68 0.15
N TYR A 190 0.82 16.57 0.36
CA TYR A 190 1.38 15.30 0.83
C TYR A 190 1.67 14.34 -0.34
N PRO A 191 2.59 13.38 -0.16
CA PRO A 191 2.82 12.31 -1.12
C PRO A 191 1.55 11.49 -1.33
N ILE A 192 1.29 11.10 -2.58
CA ILE A 192 0.15 10.26 -2.94
C ILE A 192 0.64 8.96 -3.55
N ILE A 193 0.12 7.85 -3.04
CA ILE A 193 0.26 6.51 -3.58
C ILE A 193 -1.10 6.06 -4.13
N LEU A 194 -1.13 5.43 -5.30
CA LEU A 194 -2.30 4.67 -5.73
C LEU A 194 -2.13 3.20 -5.37
N ASP A 195 -3.10 2.65 -4.65
CA ASP A 195 -3.26 1.22 -4.46
C ASP A 195 -3.95 0.62 -5.68
N VAL A 196 -3.15 0.04 -6.56
CA VAL A 196 -3.63 -0.57 -7.81
C VAL A 196 -4.46 -1.81 -7.51
N THR A 197 -3.98 -2.66 -6.60
CA THR A 197 -4.62 -3.94 -6.29
C THR A 197 -6.02 -3.78 -5.73
N HIS A 198 -6.15 -2.98 -4.66
CA HIS A 198 -7.43 -2.85 -3.99
C HIS A 198 -8.42 -1.94 -4.74
N SER A 199 -7.95 -1.07 -5.63
CA SER A 199 -8.83 -0.32 -6.54
C SER A 199 -9.55 -1.21 -7.55
N LEU A 200 -8.99 -2.38 -7.83
CA LEU A 200 -9.52 -3.35 -8.79
C LEU A 200 -10.35 -4.47 -8.14
N GLN A 201 -10.53 -4.45 -6.83
CA GLN A 201 -11.42 -5.39 -6.15
C GLN A 201 -12.87 -5.20 -6.60
N LEU A 202 -13.59 -6.31 -6.61
CA LEU A 202 -15.05 -6.38 -6.69
C LEU A 202 -15.55 -6.89 -5.33
N PRO A 203 -15.87 -5.99 -4.38
CA PRO A 203 -16.36 -6.39 -3.06
C PRO A 203 -17.56 -7.31 -3.19
N GLY A 204 -17.57 -8.44 -2.45
CA GLY A 204 -18.69 -9.41 -2.53
C GLY A 204 -18.79 -10.22 -3.84
N GLY A 205 -17.94 -9.98 -4.83
CA GLY A 205 -18.05 -10.56 -6.17
C GLY A 205 -17.99 -12.09 -6.25
N GLN A 206 -17.54 -12.77 -5.18
CA GLN A 206 -17.51 -14.24 -5.05
C GLN A 206 -18.25 -14.75 -3.79
N GLY A 207 -19.20 -13.98 -3.27
CA GLY A 207 -19.93 -14.35 -2.05
C GLY A 207 -19.07 -14.23 -0.79
N ASN A 208 -18.25 -15.22 -0.49
CA ASN A 208 -17.40 -15.25 0.72
C ASN A 208 -16.02 -14.59 0.54
N SER A 209 -15.70 -14.12 -0.66
CA SER A 209 -14.45 -13.41 -0.96
C SER A 209 -14.68 -12.31 -2.00
N ALA A 210 -13.76 -11.36 -2.09
CA ALA A 210 -13.74 -10.36 -3.13
C ALA A 210 -13.32 -10.99 -4.48
N GLY A 211 -14.00 -10.60 -5.55
CA GLY A 211 -13.50 -10.78 -6.91
C GLY A 211 -12.45 -9.72 -7.25
N GLY A 212 -11.85 -9.79 -8.43
CA GLY A 212 -10.84 -8.84 -8.85
C GLY A 212 -10.71 -8.70 -10.36
N ARG A 213 -10.06 -7.62 -10.78
CA ARG A 213 -9.79 -7.25 -12.18
C ARG A 213 -8.29 -7.07 -12.40
N SER A 214 -7.46 -8.01 -11.91
CA SER A 214 -5.99 -7.90 -11.98
C SER A 214 -5.46 -7.67 -13.41
N HIS A 215 -6.18 -8.15 -14.44
CA HIS A 215 -5.84 -7.89 -15.83
C HIS A 215 -5.86 -6.40 -16.24
N GLN A 216 -6.48 -5.53 -15.45
CA GLN A 216 -6.50 -4.08 -15.66
C GLN A 216 -5.43 -3.33 -14.83
N ALA A 217 -4.58 -4.05 -14.09
CA ALA A 217 -3.63 -3.43 -13.17
C ALA A 217 -2.63 -2.52 -13.88
N GLU A 218 -2.07 -2.95 -15.00
CA GLU A 218 -1.12 -2.14 -15.78
C GLU A 218 -1.76 -0.84 -16.28
N ASP A 219 -2.97 -0.91 -16.84
CA ASP A 219 -3.64 0.27 -17.39
C ASP A 219 -3.96 1.28 -16.29
N LEU A 220 -4.48 0.82 -15.15
CA LEU A 220 -4.76 1.67 -14.00
C LEU A 220 -3.49 2.33 -13.44
N ALA A 221 -2.42 1.55 -13.29
CA ALA A 221 -1.13 2.03 -12.81
C ALA A 221 -0.52 3.10 -13.73
N ARG A 222 -0.55 2.87 -15.04
CA ARG A 222 -0.07 3.82 -16.05
C ARG A 222 -0.84 5.14 -16.01
N ALA A 223 -2.16 5.08 -15.93
CA ALA A 223 -3.01 6.26 -15.84
C ALA A 223 -2.73 7.07 -14.55
N ALA A 224 -2.51 6.39 -13.43
CA ALA A 224 -2.22 7.04 -12.15
C ALA A 224 -0.85 7.74 -12.13
N ILE A 225 0.19 7.07 -12.63
CA ILE A 225 1.54 7.66 -12.67
C ILE A 225 1.58 8.88 -13.61
N ALA A 226 0.77 8.91 -14.67
CA ALA A 226 0.64 10.08 -15.53
C ALA A 226 0.16 11.34 -14.78
N LEU A 227 -0.50 11.21 -13.63
CA LEU A 227 -0.86 12.32 -12.75
C LEU A 227 0.31 12.84 -11.90
N LYS A 228 1.52 12.33 -12.06
CA LYS A 228 2.70 12.73 -11.28
C LYS A 228 2.43 12.57 -9.77
N ILE A 229 2.21 11.33 -9.36
CA ILE A 229 2.07 10.91 -7.95
C ILE A 229 3.36 10.28 -7.43
N SER A 230 3.45 10.04 -6.13
CA SER A 230 4.68 9.54 -5.47
C SER A 230 5.00 8.08 -5.80
N GLY A 231 4.02 7.27 -6.18
CA GLY A 231 4.24 5.86 -6.48
C GLY A 231 2.98 5.02 -6.43
N LEU A 232 3.20 3.71 -6.39
CA LEU A 232 2.16 2.70 -6.47
C LEU A 232 2.26 1.71 -5.30
N PHE A 233 1.11 1.21 -4.88
CA PHE A 233 0.98 0.08 -3.98
C PHE A 233 0.42 -1.10 -4.77
N ILE A 234 1.15 -2.24 -4.78
CA ILE A 234 0.83 -3.40 -5.63
C ILE A 234 1.04 -4.67 -4.82
N GLU A 235 -0.01 -5.43 -4.59
CA GLU A 235 0.12 -6.76 -4.01
C GLU A 235 0.49 -7.78 -5.09
N VAL A 236 1.49 -8.58 -4.77
CA VAL A 236 2.12 -9.53 -5.68
C VAL A 236 2.09 -10.92 -5.05
N HIS A 237 1.82 -11.94 -5.85
CA HIS A 237 1.87 -13.32 -5.37
C HIS A 237 2.52 -14.23 -6.44
N PRO A 238 3.35 -15.23 -6.04
CA PRO A 238 3.95 -16.16 -6.99
C PRO A 238 2.91 -16.95 -7.79
N ASN A 239 1.81 -17.30 -7.15
CA ASN A 239 0.67 -17.99 -7.77
C ASN A 239 -0.65 -17.45 -7.21
N PRO A 240 -1.23 -16.38 -7.81
CA PRO A 240 -2.46 -15.76 -7.32
C PRO A 240 -3.64 -16.72 -7.13
N ASP A 241 -3.74 -17.78 -7.94
CA ASP A 241 -4.82 -18.76 -7.83
C ASP A 241 -4.76 -19.59 -6.53
N LYS A 242 -3.59 -19.63 -5.87
CA LYS A 242 -3.36 -20.31 -4.61
C LYS A 242 -3.27 -19.36 -3.41
N ALA A 243 -3.33 -18.05 -3.65
CA ALA A 243 -3.22 -17.06 -2.57
C ALA A 243 -4.35 -17.26 -1.54
N LEU A 244 -4.00 -17.22 -0.27
CA LEU A 244 -4.96 -17.38 0.83
C LEU A 244 -5.84 -16.14 1.06
N CYS A 245 -5.47 -15.00 0.43
CA CYS A 245 -6.23 -13.76 0.47
C CYS A 245 -6.10 -12.98 -0.85
N ASP A 246 -7.22 -12.44 -1.34
CA ASP A 246 -7.35 -11.49 -2.48
C ASP A 246 -6.62 -11.90 -3.78
N GLY A 247 -6.43 -13.20 -4.02
CA GLY A 247 -5.79 -13.73 -5.22
C GLY A 247 -6.28 -13.11 -6.54
N PRO A 248 -7.61 -12.98 -6.77
CA PRO A 248 -8.16 -12.40 -8.02
C PRO A 248 -7.71 -10.96 -8.33
N SER A 249 -7.22 -10.22 -7.33
CA SER A 249 -6.72 -8.85 -7.49
C SER A 249 -5.20 -8.77 -7.49
N ALA A 250 -4.50 -9.81 -7.05
CA ALA A 250 -3.04 -9.81 -6.94
C ALA A 250 -2.37 -9.86 -8.33
N THR A 251 -1.28 -9.13 -8.45
CA THR A 251 -0.40 -9.21 -9.62
C THR A 251 0.46 -10.46 -9.52
N LYS A 252 0.62 -11.21 -10.63
CA LYS A 252 1.51 -12.35 -10.65
C LYS A 252 2.97 -11.89 -10.63
N LEU A 253 3.80 -12.51 -9.80
CA LEU A 253 5.21 -12.11 -9.62
C LEU A 253 6.00 -12.13 -10.93
N GLU A 254 5.72 -13.10 -11.83
CA GLU A 254 6.40 -13.20 -13.11
C GLU A 254 6.09 -12.03 -14.06
N ASP A 255 4.92 -11.39 -13.93
CA ASP A 255 4.48 -10.27 -14.79
C ASP A 255 4.93 -8.91 -14.23
N PHE A 256 5.40 -8.88 -12.98
CA PHE A 256 5.68 -7.65 -12.25
C PHE A 256 6.79 -6.80 -12.89
N GLU A 257 7.88 -7.42 -13.34
CA GLU A 257 9.01 -6.69 -13.94
C GLU A 257 8.62 -5.96 -15.23
N ASP A 258 7.91 -6.65 -16.12
CA ASP A 258 7.43 -6.07 -17.39
C ASP A 258 6.50 -4.87 -17.11
N MET A 259 5.55 -5.05 -16.19
CA MET A 259 4.61 -4.00 -15.81
C MET A 259 5.33 -2.75 -15.26
N ILE A 260 6.20 -2.88 -14.25
CA ILE A 260 6.83 -1.71 -13.64
C ILE A 260 7.83 -1.01 -14.56
N THR A 261 8.45 -1.74 -15.51
CA THR A 261 9.35 -1.16 -16.50
C THR A 261 8.61 -0.23 -17.46
N LYS A 262 7.40 -0.61 -17.88
CA LYS A 262 6.54 0.25 -18.72
C LYS A 262 6.08 1.49 -17.94
N ILE A 263 5.66 1.30 -16.69
CA ILE A 263 5.19 2.38 -15.82
C ILE A 263 6.30 3.38 -15.53
N LYS A 264 7.53 2.88 -15.28
CA LYS A 264 8.70 3.75 -15.04
C LYS A 264 8.97 4.73 -16.18
N LYS A 265 8.79 4.31 -17.42
CA LYS A 265 8.97 5.20 -18.58
C LYS A 265 8.01 6.40 -18.54
N ILE A 266 6.79 6.19 -18.05
CA ILE A 266 5.82 7.27 -17.88
C ILE A 266 6.23 8.16 -16.70
N ASP A 267 6.66 7.58 -15.58
CA ASP A 267 7.13 8.33 -14.41
C ASP A 267 8.31 9.24 -14.78
N ASP A 268 9.31 8.68 -15.48
CA ASP A 268 10.48 9.41 -15.93
C ASP A 268 10.08 10.58 -16.87
N LEU A 269 9.09 10.36 -17.75
CA LEU A 269 8.60 11.39 -18.65
C LEU A 269 7.91 12.52 -17.89
N VAL A 270 6.91 12.21 -17.06
CA VAL A 270 6.09 13.23 -16.40
C VAL A 270 6.82 13.97 -15.28
N LYS A 271 7.91 13.41 -14.75
CA LYS A 271 8.77 14.03 -13.75
C LYS A 271 10.01 14.71 -14.34
N SER A 272 10.23 14.58 -15.64
CA SER A 272 11.30 15.32 -16.31
C SER A 272 11.00 16.83 -16.31
N GLU A 273 12.06 17.66 -16.29
CA GLU A 273 11.93 19.13 -16.35
C GLU A 273 11.30 19.63 -17.67
N LYS A 274 11.21 18.76 -18.67
CA LYS A 274 10.71 19.09 -20.02
C LYS A 274 9.23 18.79 -20.21
N PHE A 275 8.54 18.26 -19.19
CA PHE A 275 7.13 17.90 -19.31
C PHE A 275 6.21 18.96 -18.70
#